data_4bbd808b14f256f334301428309acc99
#
_entry.id   4bbd808b14f256f334301428309acc99
#
_cell.length_a   1.000
_cell.length_b   1.000
_cell.length_c   1.000
_cell.angle_alpha   90.00
_cell.angle_beta   90.00
_cell.angle_gamma   90.00
#
_symmetry.space_group_name_H-M   'P 1'
#
loop_
_entity.id
_entity.type
_entity.pdbx_description
1 polymer ?
#
loop_
_entity_poly.entity_id
_entity_poly.type
_entity_poly.pdbx_seq_one_letter_code
_entity_poly.pdbx_strand_id
1 'polypeptide(L)'
;MPDLANRRVIFVGASSGIGAAAAVQAARAGARVVVSARRADRLAGVVEQCDGDAHAIVCDVREPASCDDLIARSVEYLGGIDAVVYATAIDPLVMLVDTDAARWHDVLATNVVGASLVCRAALPHLAASGGRYVFVSATSVGRPLPGMGAYETSKAAVEELARAWRGEHPEVGFSTVAVGNTLGTDVTASWDPALLGGLSATWAQRGYVHDNGPGAMSVDAAAAAVLSVLDADADVRFVLAAPPPGSTFD
;
A
#
# COMPACT_ATOMS: atom_id res chain seq x y z
N MET A 1 4.96 -8.92 -17.83
CA MET A 1 5.21 -7.82 -16.88
C MET A 1 4.73 -6.55 -17.54
N PRO A 2 4.19 -5.58 -16.78
CA PRO A 2 3.84 -4.29 -17.36
C PRO A 2 5.08 -3.63 -17.98
N ASP A 3 4.88 -2.85 -19.05
CA ASP A 3 5.94 -2.02 -19.60
C ASP A 3 5.98 -0.69 -18.83
N LEU A 4 6.98 -0.55 -17.96
CA LEU A 4 7.16 0.65 -17.14
C LEU A 4 8.42 1.44 -17.57
N ALA A 5 8.91 1.22 -18.78
CA ALA A 5 10.12 1.86 -19.28
C ALA A 5 10.06 3.38 -19.11
N ASN A 6 11.04 3.93 -18.40
CA ASN A 6 11.18 5.35 -18.07
C ASN A 6 10.05 5.96 -17.21
N ARG A 7 9.08 5.20 -16.71
CA ARG A 7 8.07 5.69 -15.76
C ARG A 7 8.74 6.11 -14.45
N ARG A 8 8.34 7.24 -13.92
CA ARG A 8 8.84 7.85 -12.67
C ARG A 8 7.88 7.54 -11.55
N VAL A 9 8.24 6.57 -10.71
CA VAL A 9 7.33 6.01 -9.73
C VAL A 9 7.86 6.15 -8.30
N ILE A 10 7.02 6.62 -7.39
CA ILE A 10 7.31 6.68 -5.96
C ILE A 10 6.55 5.57 -5.24
N PHE A 11 7.25 4.74 -4.47
CA PHE A 11 6.67 3.70 -3.61
C PHE A 11 6.80 4.10 -2.15
N VAL A 12 5.67 4.44 -1.52
CA VAL A 12 5.59 4.83 -0.10
C VAL A 12 5.19 3.63 0.73
N GLY A 13 6.00 3.28 1.73
CA GLY A 13 5.88 2.02 2.48
C GLY A 13 6.73 0.90 1.87
N ALA A 14 7.83 1.26 1.21
CA ALA A 14 8.67 0.33 0.47
C ALA A 14 9.84 -0.28 1.27
N SER A 15 9.82 -0.23 2.60
CA SER A 15 10.89 -0.88 3.41
C SER A 15 10.69 -2.38 3.60
N SER A 16 9.54 -2.94 3.18
CA SER A 16 9.20 -4.37 3.23
C SER A 16 7.91 -4.66 2.48
N GLY A 17 7.55 -5.94 2.37
CA GLY A 17 6.26 -6.40 1.89
C GLY A 17 5.93 -5.93 0.47
N ILE A 18 4.65 -5.63 0.24
CA ILE A 18 4.10 -5.31 -1.09
C ILE A 18 4.79 -4.10 -1.72
N GLY A 19 5.05 -3.04 -0.93
CA GLY A 19 5.69 -1.83 -1.43
C GLY A 19 7.12 -2.06 -1.91
N ALA A 20 7.91 -2.86 -1.17
CA ALA A 20 9.27 -3.23 -1.55
C ALA A 20 9.28 -4.11 -2.81
N ALA A 21 8.45 -5.16 -2.84
CA ALA A 21 8.37 -6.06 -3.99
C ALA A 21 7.88 -5.33 -5.25
N ALA A 22 6.91 -4.42 -5.12
CA ALA A 22 6.43 -3.63 -6.24
C ALA A 22 7.52 -2.68 -6.77
N ALA A 23 8.30 -2.04 -5.88
CA ALA A 23 9.41 -1.18 -6.29
C ALA A 23 10.48 -1.96 -7.08
N VAL A 24 10.88 -3.13 -6.57
CA VAL A 24 11.86 -4.01 -7.24
C VAL A 24 11.35 -4.49 -8.61
N GLN A 25 10.09 -4.94 -8.68
CA GLN A 25 9.49 -5.38 -9.95
C GLN A 25 9.35 -4.21 -10.94
N ALA A 26 8.98 -3.01 -10.48
CA ALA A 26 8.88 -1.82 -11.32
C ALA A 26 10.25 -1.41 -11.90
N ALA A 27 11.29 -1.42 -11.06
CA ALA A 27 12.66 -1.12 -11.52
C ALA A 27 13.13 -2.12 -12.58
N ARG A 28 12.89 -3.42 -12.37
CA ARG A 28 13.17 -4.47 -13.37
C ARG A 28 12.36 -4.34 -14.65
N ALA A 29 11.19 -3.70 -14.58
CA ALA A 29 10.39 -3.35 -15.75
C ALA A 29 10.79 -2.01 -16.41
N GLY A 30 11.94 -1.43 -16.00
CA GLY A 30 12.52 -0.24 -16.60
C GLY A 30 12.03 1.09 -16.00
N ALA A 31 11.30 1.08 -14.87
CA ALA A 31 10.92 2.31 -14.18
C ALA A 31 12.12 2.93 -13.44
N ARG A 32 12.11 4.26 -13.34
CA ARG A 32 12.91 5.03 -12.40
C ARG A 32 12.13 5.14 -11.10
N VAL A 33 12.70 4.65 -9.99
CA VAL A 33 11.94 4.49 -8.75
C VAL A 33 12.51 5.29 -7.59
N VAL A 34 11.62 5.85 -6.77
CA VAL A 34 11.93 6.30 -5.41
C VAL A 34 11.24 5.36 -4.44
N VAL A 35 12.01 4.81 -3.49
CA VAL A 35 11.50 3.99 -2.39
C VAL A 35 11.49 4.81 -1.11
N SER A 36 10.37 4.82 -0.40
CA SER A 36 10.22 5.63 0.80
C SER A 36 9.58 4.88 1.96
N ALA A 37 10.14 5.07 3.15
CA ALA A 37 9.64 4.61 4.44
C ALA A 37 10.45 5.25 5.58
N ARG A 38 10.17 4.88 6.84
CA ARG A 38 10.91 5.38 8.01
C ARG A 38 12.25 4.69 8.25
N ARG A 39 12.44 3.45 7.79
CA ARG A 39 13.62 2.60 8.08
C ARG A 39 14.65 2.73 6.96
N ALA A 40 15.65 3.60 7.16
CA ALA A 40 16.66 3.91 6.17
C ALA A 40 17.51 2.69 5.75
N ASP A 41 17.88 1.85 6.73
CA ASP A 41 18.64 0.63 6.52
C ASP A 41 17.94 -0.36 5.58
N ARG A 42 16.63 -0.56 5.79
CA ARG A 42 15.83 -1.44 4.94
C ARG A 42 15.60 -0.86 3.55
N LEU A 43 15.43 0.46 3.43
CA LEU A 43 15.34 1.11 2.12
C LEU A 43 16.61 0.93 1.29
N ALA A 44 17.78 1.01 1.91
CA ALA A 44 19.04 0.75 1.23
C ALA A 44 19.10 -0.67 0.64
N GLY A 45 18.67 -1.68 1.41
CA GLY A 45 18.59 -3.05 0.92
C GLY A 45 17.57 -3.26 -0.20
N VAL A 46 16.49 -2.45 -0.27
CA VAL A 46 15.54 -2.48 -1.39
C VAL A 46 16.16 -1.85 -2.64
N VAL A 47 16.86 -0.72 -2.50
CA VAL A 47 17.59 -0.07 -3.61
C VAL A 47 18.61 -1.03 -4.22
N GLU A 48 19.35 -1.78 -3.40
CA GLU A 48 20.31 -2.79 -3.88
C GLU A 48 19.65 -3.92 -4.70
N GLN A 49 18.37 -4.22 -4.44
CA GLN A 49 17.61 -5.23 -5.19
C GLN A 49 16.99 -4.68 -6.48
N CYS A 50 16.92 -3.36 -6.61
CA CYS A 50 16.46 -2.70 -7.82
C CYS A 50 17.60 -2.67 -8.83
N ASP A 51 17.54 -3.54 -9.85
CA ASP A 51 18.48 -3.49 -10.97
C ASP A 51 18.16 -2.28 -11.84
N GLY A 52 18.69 -1.08 -11.49
CA GLY A 52 18.38 0.13 -12.26
C GLY A 52 18.44 1.44 -11.47
N ASP A 53 17.66 2.42 -11.95
CA ASP A 53 17.62 3.79 -11.41
C ASP A 53 16.68 3.85 -10.20
N ALA A 54 17.23 3.66 -8.99
CA ALA A 54 16.50 3.65 -7.75
C ALA A 54 17.12 4.54 -6.67
N HIS A 55 16.30 5.26 -5.91
CA HIS A 55 16.74 6.14 -4.84
C HIS A 55 15.90 6.00 -3.58
N ALA A 56 16.53 6.06 -2.41
CA ALA A 56 15.86 5.96 -1.12
C ALA A 56 15.64 7.34 -0.48
N ILE A 57 14.42 7.63 -0.04
CA ILE A 57 14.10 8.85 0.71
C ILE A 57 13.35 8.45 1.99
N VAL A 58 13.90 8.83 3.15
CA VAL A 58 13.25 8.57 4.44
C VAL A 58 12.06 9.51 4.60
N CYS A 59 10.89 8.94 4.97
CA CYS A 59 9.68 9.71 5.24
C CYS A 59 8.86 9.09 6.36
N ASP A 60 8.44 9.89 7.33
CA ASP A 60 7.30 9.58 8.19
C ASP A 60 6.05 10.23 7.62
N VAL A 61 5.13 9.43 7.13
CA VAL A 61 3.90 9.90 6.48
C VAL A 61 2.94 10.63 7.43
N ARG A 62 3.17 10.56 8.75
CA ARG A 62 2.38 11.27 9.77
C ARG A 62 2.80 12.74 9.90
N GLU A 63 3.97 13.10 9.35
CA GLU A 63 4.55 14.44 9.43
C GLU A 63 4.37 15.16 8.08
N PRO A 64 3.55 16.23 8.01
CA PRO A 64 3.30 16.94 6.75
C PRO A 64 4.56 17.41 6.04
N ALA A 65 5.50 18.02 6.78
CA ALA A 65 6.77 18.49 6.21
C ALA A 65 7.63 17.35 5.62
N SER A 66 7.57 16.14 6.22
CA SER A 66 8.25 14.96 5.71
C SER A 66 7.64 14.46 4.40
N CYS A 67 6.31 14.57 4.26
CA CYS A 67 5.62 14.25 3.00
C CYS A 67 5.96 15.25 1.89
N ASP A 68 5.99 16.54 2.22
CA ASP A 68 6.36 17.61 1.28
C ASP A 68 7.84 17.45 0.82
N ASP A 69 8.79 17.16 1.74
CA ASP A 69 10.21 16.87 1.43
C ASP A 69 10.37 15.62 0.57
N LEU A 70 9.64 14.54 0.86
CA LEU A 70 9.63 13.33 0.03
C LEU A 70 9.33 13.67 -1.43
N ILE A 71 8.27 14.42 -1.67
CA ILE A 71 7.85 14.73 -3.03
C ILE A 71 8.84 15.68 -3.70
N ALA A 72 9.30 16.73 -3.02
CA ALA A 72 10.26 17.68 -3.58
C ALA A 72 11.56 16.99 -4.02
N ARG A 73 12.15 16.14 -3.16
CA ARG A 73 13.35 15.38 -3.48
C ARG A 73 13.13 14.31 -4.55
N SER A 74 11.93 13.71 -4.57
CA SER A 74 11.57 12.77 -5.64
C SER A 74 11.52 13.47 -6.99
N VAL A 75 10.95 14.67 -7.06
CA VAL A 75 10.91 15.47 -8.29
C VAL A 75 12.32 15.88 -8.73
N GLU A 76 13.18 16.29 -7.79
CA GLU A 76 14.58 16.62 -8.09
C GLU A 76 15.31 15.41 -8.71
N TYR A 77 15.16 14.22 -8.14
CA TYR A 77 15.83 13.02 -8.62
C TYR A 77 15.23 12.48 -9.92
N LEU A 78 13.91 12.38 -10.02
CA LEU A 78 13.21 11.77 -11.15
C LEU A 78 12.98 12.72 -12.33
N GLY A 79 12.97 14.04 -12.09
CA GLY A 79 12.57 15.05 -13.07
C GLY A 79 11.06 15.19 -13.26
N GLY A 80 10.26 14.63 -12.38
CA GLY A 80 8.80 14.65 -12.37
C GLY A 80 8.23 13.35 -11.78
N ILE A 81 6.90 13.20 -11.75
CA ILE A 81 6.23 12.03 -11.16
C ILE A 81 5.14 11.57 -12.11
N ASP A 82 5.14 10.28 -12.48
CA ASP A 82 4.09 9.64 -13.29
C ASP A 82 3.16 8.79 -12.43
N ALA A 83 3.66 8.24 -11.31
CA ALA A 83 2.82 7.51 -10.38
C ALA A 83 3.35 7.57 -8.94
N VAL A 84 2.40 7.47 -7.99
CA VAL A 84 2.67 7.23 -6.57
C VAL A 84 1.88 6.01 -6.11
N VAL A 85 2.56 5.07 -5.48
CA VAL A 85 1.95 3.90 -4.84
C VAL A 85 2.05 4.07 -3.33
N TYR A 86 0.90 4.19 -2.65
CA TYR A 86 0.83 4.25 -1.20
C TYR A 86 0.51 2.87 -0.63
N ALA A 87 1.56 2.18 -0.16
CA ALA A 87 1.50 0.84 0.42
C ALA A 87 1.81 0.83 1.93
N THR A 88 1.89 2.01 2.56
CA THR A 88 2.10 2.12 4.01
C THR A 88 0.83 1.77 4.77
N ALA A 89 0.95 0.90 5.76
CA ALA A 89 -0.11 0.63 6.71
C ALA A 89 0.45 0.10 8.03
N ILE A 90 -0.31 0.29 9.10
CA ILE A 90 -0.18 -0.43 10.37
C ILE A 90 -1.50 -1.14 10.66
N ASP A 91 -1.40 -2.34 11.20
CA ASP A 91 -2.52 -3.20 11.56
C ASP A 91 -2.29 -3.77 12.97
N PRO A 92 -2.75 -3.10 14.02
CA PRO A 92 -2.73 -3.66 15.36
C PRO A 92 -3.81 -4.73 15.49
N LEU A 93 -3.42 -5.95 15.83
CA LEU A 93 -4.38 -6.99 16.20
C LEU A 93 -4.91 -6.70 17.61
N VAL A 94 -6.14 -6.17 17.72
CA VAL A 94 -6.76 -5.79 18.98
C VAL A 94 -8.28 -5.73 18.83
N MET A 95 -9.01 -6.21 19.83
CA MET A 95 -10.48 -6.08 19.82
C MET A 95 -10.89 -4.60 19.92
N LEU A 96 -11.97 -4.21 19.24
CA LEU A 96 -12.43 -2.81 19.24
C LEU A 96 -12.71 -2.29 20.65
N VAL A 97 -13.21 -3.14 21.56
CA VAL A 97 -13.48 -2.76 22.95
C VAL A 97 -12.20 -2.39 23.72
N ASP A 98 -11.05 -2.91 23.29
CA ASP A 98 -9.73 -2.69 23.90
C ASP A 98 -8.88 -1.68 23.09
N THR A 99 -9.43 -1.12 22.02
CA THR A 99 -8.73 -0.15 21.16
C THR A 99 -8.87 1.24 21.77
N ASP A 100 -7.79 1.74 22.35
CA ASP A 100 -7.72 3.08 22.92
C ASP A 100 -7.61 4.19 21.86
N ALA A 101 -7.76 5.45 22.30
CA ALA A 101 -7.67 6.61 21.42
C ALA A 101 -6.30 6.76 20.75
N ALA A 102 -5.21 6.38 21.43
CA ALA A 102 -3.86 6.48 20.88
C ALA A 102 -3.68 5.51 19.70
N ARG A 103 -4.15 4.26 19.81
CA ARG A 103 -4.16 3.30 18.71
C ARG A 103 -5.01 3.77 17.53
N TRP A 104 -6.20 4.31 17.79
CA TRP A 104 -7.02 4.88 16.75
C TRP A 104 -6.29 6.00 16.01
N HIS A 105 -5.66 6.94 16.75
CA HIS A 105 -4.88 8.02 16.15
C HIS A 105 -3.73 7.49 15.29
N ASP A 106 -2.95 6.51 15.79
CA ASP A 106 -1.83 5.95 15.04
C ASP A 106 -2.28 5.28 13.74
N VAL A 107 -3.36 4.48 13.79
CA VAL A 107 -3.90 3.80 12.62
C VAL A 107 -4.40 4.81 11.59
N LEU A 108 -5.22 5.77 12.01
CA LEU A 108 -5.78 6.76 11.09
C LEU A 108 -4.71 7.72 10.58
N ALA A 109 -3.79 8.18 11.43
CA ALA A 109 -2.70 9.06 11.03
C ALA A 109 -1.80 8.40 9.96
N THR A 110 -1.48 7.11 10.14
CA THR A 110 -0.64 6.39 9.18
C THR A 110 -1.41 6.00 7.93
N ASN A 111 -2.54 5.31 8.09
CA ASN A 111 -3.20 4.65 6.96
C ASN A 111 -4.02 5.61 6.10
N VAL A 112 -4.62 6.63 6.69
CA VAL A 112 -5.56 7.56 6.04
C VAL A 112 -4.97 8.95 5.85
N VAL A 113 -4.60 9.62 6.96
CA VAL A 113 -4.10 10.99 6.90
C VAL A 113 -2.80 11.05 6.10
N GLY A 114 -1.85 10.13 6.38
CA GLY A 114 -0.60 10.04 5.64
C GLY A 114 -0.80 9.80 4.14
N ALA A 115 -1.77 8.95 3.76
CA ALA A 115 -2.10 8.73 2.36
C ALA A 115 -2.60 10.02 1.69
N SER A 116 -3.41 10.80 2.39
CA SER A 116 -3.91 12.10 1.91
C SER A 116 -2.80 13.16 1.83
N LEU A 117 -1.91 13.22 2.82
CA LEU A 117 -0.79 14.17 2.84
C LEU A 117 0.18 13.95 1.67
N VAL A 118 0.56 12.71 1.42
CA VAL A 118 1.41 12.36 0.27
C VAL A 118 0.70 12.65 -1.04
N CYS A 119 -0.60 12.33 -1.14
CA CYS A 119 -1.41 12.63 -2.31
C CYS A 119 -1.45 14.13 -2.59
N ARG A 120 -1.75 14.94 -1.57
CA ARG A 120 -1.76 16.41 -1.66
C ARG A 120 -0.44 16.97 -2.20
N ALA A 121 0.68 16.49 -1.65
CA ALA A 121 1.99 16.95 -2.07
C ALA A 121 2.32 16.54 -3.52
N ALA A 122 1.93 15.33 -3.93
CA ALA A 122 2.19 14.80 -5.28
C ALA A 122 1.26 15.35 -6.35
N LEU A 123 0.08 15.86 -5.98
CA LEU A 123 -1.02 16.21 -6.88
C LEU A 123 -0.60 17.13 -8.04
N PRO A 124 0.12 18.28 -7.84
CA PRO A 124 0.50 19.14 -8.93
C PRO A 124 1.39 18.44 -9.98
N HIS A 125 2.24 17.53 -9.54
CA HIS A 125 3.17 16.80 -10.39
C HIS A 125 2.46 15.69 -11.17
N LEU A 126 1.51 14.99 -10.53
CA LEU A 126 0.66 14.01 -11.18
C LEU A 126 -0.27 14.67 -12.21
N ALA A 127 -0.87 15.81 -11.89
CA ALA A 127 -1.69 16.56 -12.83
C ALA A 127 -0.88 17.00 -14.07
N ALA A 128 0.36 17.45 -13.87
CA ALA A 128 1.24 17.88 -14.97
C ALA A 128 1.65 16.72 -15.91
N SER A 129 1.70 15.49 -15.41
CA SER A 129 2.06 14.31 -16.20
C SER A 129 0.85 13.49 -16.70
N GLY A 130 -0.38 13.82 -16.29
CA GLY A 130 -1.53 12.94 -16.44
C GLY A 130 -1.34 11.63 -15.67
N GLY A 131 -0.65 11.71 -14.53
CA GLY A 131 -0.20 10.58 -13.73
C GLY A 131 -1.29 9.93 -12.87
N ARG A 132 -0.86 8.98 -12.01
CA ARG A 132 -1.77 8.15 -11.21
C ARG A 132 -1.33 8.06 -9.75
N TYR A 133 -2.31 8.11 -8.84
CA TYR A 133 -2.11 7.76 -7.43
C TYR A 133 -2.79 6.42 -7.13
N VAL A 134 -2.05 5.49 -6.53
CA VAL A 134 -2.53 4.14 -6.20
C VAL A 134 -2.60 3.97 -4.69
N PHE A 135 -3.80 3.70 -4.18
CA PHE A 135 -4.05 3.34 -2.79
C PHE A 135 -4.09 1.81 -2.65
N VAL A 136 -3.26 1.26 -1.76
CA VAL A 136 -3.34 -0.16 -1.42
C VAL A 136 -4.35 -0.34 -0.27
N SER A 137 -5.44 -1.04 -0.56
CA SER A 137 -6.51 -1.42 0.37
C SER A 137 -6.43 -2.90 0.72
N ALA A 138 -7.48 -3.44 1.33
CA ALA A 138 -7.59 -4.82 1.75
C ALA A 138 -8.90 -5.45 1.30
N THR A 139 -8.88 -6.74 0.95
CA THR A 139 -10.09 -7.48 0.54
C THR A 139 -11.07 -7.72 1.69
N SER A 140 -10.64 -7.49 2.94
CA SER A 140 -11.48 -7.58 4.14
C SER A 140 -12.40 -6.36 4.34
N VAL A 141 -12.25 -5.29 3.54
CA VAL A 141 -13.18 -4.16 3.56
C VAL A 141 -14.60 -4.63 3.24
N GLY A 142 -15.57 -4.28 4.09
CA GLY A 142 -16.95 -4.75 4.00
C GLY A 142 -17.22 -6.08 4.71
N ARG A 143 -16.18 -6.80 5.11
CA ARG A 143 -16.28 -8.05 5.90
C ARG A 143 -15.19 -8.11 6.97
N PRO A 144 -15.30 -7.27 8.00
CA PRO A 144 -14.24 -7.08 8.99
C PRO A 144 -14.00 -8.33 9.84
N LEU A 145 -12.73 -8.68 9.99
CA LEU A 145 -12.25 -9.75 10.84
C LEU A 145 -12.21 -9.30 12.30
N PRO A 146 -12.73 -10.07 13.26
CA PRO A 146 -12.54 -9.79 14.68
C PRO A 146 -11.07 -9.56 15.03
N GLY A 147 -10.77 -8.48 15.75
CA GLY A 147 -9.41 -8.08 16.09
C GLY A 147 -8.73 -7.12 15.09
N MET A 148 -9.28 -6.96 13.89
CA MET A 148 -8.73 -6.07 12.86
C MET A 148 -9.59 -4.82 12.63
N GLY A 149 -10.55 -4.52 13.50
CA GLY A 149 -11.58 -3.52 13.25
C GLY A 149 -11.05 -2.11 13.00
N ALA A 150 -10.03 -1.66 13.70
CA ALA A 150 -9.43 -0.33 13.48
C ALA A 150 -8.73 -0.26 12.11
N TYR A 151 -7.97 -1.29 11.75
CA TYR A 151 -7.31 -1.40 10.46
C TYR A 151 -8.33 -1.38 9.31
N GLU A 152 -9.34 -2.23 9.37
CA GLU A 152 -10.33 -2.37 8.29
C GLU A 152 -11.19 -1.11 8.15
N THR A 153 -11.52 -0.44 9.26
CA THR A 153 -12.14 0.89 9.22
C THR A 153 -11.25 1.89 8.48
N SER A 154 -9.94 1.86 8.74
CA SER A 154 -9.00 2.73 8.02
C SER A 154 -8.92 2.41 6.52
N LYS A 155 -8.98 1.12 6.15
CA LYS A 155 -8.96 0.71 4.73
C LYS A 155 -10.26 1.07 4.00
N ALA A 156 -11.40 0.96 4.66
CA ALA A 156 -12.66 1.49 4.13
C ALA A 156 -12.60 3.01 3.91
N ALA A 157 -12.02 3.74 4.86
CA ALA A 157 -11.79 5.18 4.72
C ALA A 157 -10.83 5.52 3.55
N VAL A 158 -9.78 4.71 3.31
CA VAL A 158 -8.87 4.88 2.17
C VAL A 158 -9.60 4.68 0.83
N GLU A 159 -10.52 3.73 0.74
CA GLU A 159 -11.32 3.54 -0.48
C GLU A 159 -12.24 4.73 -0.75
N GLU A 160 -12.85 5.29 0.29
CA GLU A 160 -13.66 6.51 0.15
C GLU A 160 -12.80 7.73 -0.17
N LEU A 161 -11.63 7.85 0.46
CA LEU A 161 -10.65 8.90 0.17
C LEU A 161 -10.24 8.89 -1.31
N ALA A 162 -10.01 7.71 -1.90
CA ALA A 162 -9.69 7.59 -3.32
C ALA A 162 -10.86 8.08 -4.22
N ARG A 163 -12.11 7.83 -3.80
CA ARG A 163 -13.30 8.34 -4.50
C ARG A 163 -13.42 9.86 -4.40
N ALA A 164 -13.14 10.42 -3.22
CA ALA A 164 -13.17 11.86 -2.99
C ALA A 164 -12.12 12.59 -3.84
N TRP A 165 -10.85 12.14 -3.80
CA TRP A 165 -9.78 12.69 -4.63
C TRP A 165 -10.12 12.66 -6.12
N ARG A 166 -10.67 11.56 -6.61
CA ARG A 166 -11.09 11.44 -8.02
C ARG A 166 -12.21 12.43 -8.36
N GLY A 167 -13.13 12.69 -7.45
CA GLY A 167 -14.23 13.65 -7.64
C GLY A 167 -13.74 15.10 -7.72
N GLU A 168 -12.70 15.43 -6.96
CA GLU A 168 -12.13 16.78 -6.91
C GLU A 168 -11.10 17.02 -8.02
N HIS A 169 -10.37 15.97 -8.47
CA HIS A 169 -9.24 16.05 -9.39
C HIS A 169 -9.35 15.04 -10.54
N PRO A 170 -10.27 15.26 -11.48
CA PRO A 170 -10.50 14.33 -12.60
C PRO A 170 -9.33 14.25 -13.59
N GLU A 171 -8.38 15.17 -13.52
CA GLU A 171 -7.16 15.21 -14.34
C GLU A 171 -6.09 14.21 -13.87
N VAL A 172 -6.26 13.60 -12.68
CA VAL A 172 -5.33 12.60 -12.12
C VAL A 172 -6.04 11.25 -12.01
N GLY A 173 -5.36 10.16 -12.38
CA GLY A 173 -5.85 8.82 -12.18
C GLY A 173 -5.78 8.41 -10.71
N PHE A 174 -6.87 7.92 -10.13
CA PHE A 174 -6.89 7.38 -8.76
C PHE A 174 -7.36 5.94 -8.77
N SER A 175 -6.47 5.04 -8.39
CA SER A 175 -6.75 3.61 -8.32
C SER A 175 -6.73 3.11 -6.88
N THR A 176 -7.61 2.19 -6.56
CA THR A 176 -7.56 1.39 -5.33
C THR A 176 -7.25 -0.06 -5.70
N VAL A 177 -6.24 -0.64 -5.08
CA VAL A 177 -5.92 -2.06 -5.21
C VAL A 177 -6.17 -2.74 -3.87
N ALA A 178 -7.27 -3.46 -3.76
CA ALA A 178 -7.61 -4.26 -2.58
C ALA A 178 -6.88 -5.59 -2.64
N VAL A 179 -5.98 -5.82 -1.69
CA VAL A 179 -5.11 -7.00 -1.66
C VAL A 179 -5.55 -7.93 -0.53
N GLY A 180 -5.64 -9.22 -0.82
CA GLY A 180 -5.96 -10.27 0.14
C GLY A 180 -4.77 -10.68 1.00
N ASN A 181 -4.94 -11.77 1.75
CA ASN A 181 -3.88 -12.30 2.62
C ASN A 181 -2.59 -12.49 1.82
N THR A 182 -1.51 -11.90 2.30
CA THR A 182 -0.21 -11.89 1.62
C THR A 182 0.90 -12.31 2.58
N LEU A 183 1.64 -13.38 2.21
CA LEU A 183 2.81 -13.83 2.95
C LEU A 183 4.02 -12.92 2.66
N GLY A 184 4.92 -12.80 3.64
CA GLY A 184 6.16 -12.02 3.48
C GLY A 184 5.97 -10.51 3.72
N THR A 185 4.89 -10.11 4.41
CA THR A 185 4.69 -8.73 4.85
C THR A 185 5.01 -8.57 6.34
N ASP A 186 5.48 -7.37 6.73
CA ASP A 186 5.72 -7.03 8.14
C ASP A 186 4.44 -6.53 8.86
N VAL A 187 3.30 -6.45 8.20
CA VAL A 187 2.09 -5.81 8.75
C VAL A 187 1.59 -6.52 10.01
N THR A 188 1.80 -7.83 10.08
CA THR A 188 1.40 -8.69 11.21
C THR A 188 2.53 -8.92 12.23
N ALA A 189 3.71 -8.32 12.02
CA ALA A 189 4.88 -8.59 12.87
C ALA A 189 4.71 -8.14 14.34
N SER A 190 3.78 -7.24 14.60
CA SER A 190 3.46 -6.74 15.94
C SER A 190 2.28 -7.49 16.61
N TRP A 191 1.69 -8.48 15.94
CA TRP A 191 0.55 -9.19 16.47
C TRP A 191 0.92 -10.09 17.67
N ASP A 192 0.09 -10.07 18.69
CA ASP A 192 0.21 -11.00 19.81
C ASP A 192 -0.13 -12.43 19.37
N PRO A 193 0.81 -13.39 19.44
CA PRO A 193 0.57 -14.76 19.00
C PRO A 193 -0.55 -15.47 19.77
N ALA A 194 -0.75 -15.14 21.06
CA ALA A 194 -1.81 -15.76 21.86
C ALA A 194 -3.20 -15.28 21.42
N LEU A 195 -3.33 -13.96 21.17
CA LEU A 195 -4.56 -13.39 20.62
C LEU A 195 -4.84 -13.89 19.22
N LEU A 196 -3.82 -13.94 18.36
CA LEU A 196 -3.93 -14.47 16.99
C LEU A 196 -4.44 -15.92 17.01
N GLY A 197 -3.89 -16.80 17.88
CA GLY A 197 -4.32 -18.18 17.98
C GLY A 197 -5.80 -18.32 18.34
N GLY A 198 -6.29 -17.51 19.29
CA GLY A 198 -7.71 -17.48 19.66
C GLY A 198 -8.62 -16.95 18.56
N LEU A 199 -8.21 -15.91 17.86
CA LEU A 199 -8.97 -15.29 16.78
C LEU A 199 -8.99 -16.15 15.51
N SER A 200 -7.90 -16.84 15.17
CA SER A 200 -7.81 -17.72 14.00
C SER A 200 -8.87 -18.81 14.03
N ALA A 201 -9.10 -19.42 15.20
CA ALA A 201 -10.17 -20.39 15.37
C ALA A 201 -11.57 -19.79 15.12
N THR A 202 -11.79 -18.57 15.61
CA THR A 202 -13.03 -17.82 15.40
C THR A 202 -13.23 -17.47 13.93
N TRP A 203 -12.18 -17.03 13.26
CA TRP A 203 -12.21 -16.71 11.83
C TRP A 203 -12.57 -17.94 10.99
N ALA A 204 -11.94 -19.08 11.29
CA ALA A 204 -12.24 -20.35 10.63
C ALA A 204 -13.70 -20.79 10.86
N GLN A 205 -14.19 -20.77 12.12
CA GLN A 205 -15.56 -21.17 12.47
C GLN A 205 -16.62 -20.29 11.79
N ARG A 206 -16.35 -18.99 11.63
CA ARG A 206 -17.27 -18.03 10.99
C ARG A 206 -17.10 -17.97 9.48
N GLY A 207 -16.23 -18.78 8.88
CA GLY A 207 -15.98 -18.79 7.45
C GLY A 207 -15.25 -17.54 6.91
N TYR A 208 -14.69 -16.70 7.77
CA TYR A 208 -13.97 -15.50 7.31
C TYR A 208 -12.73 -15.83 6.47
N VAL A 209 -12.07 -16.94 6.79
CA VAL A 209 -10.90 -17.42 6.05
C VAL A 209 -11.30 -17.96 4.67
N HIS A 210 -12.52 -18.53 4.54
CA HIS A 210 -12.99 -19.12 3.29
C HIS A 210 -13.43 -18.11 2.24
N ASP A 211 -13.96 -16.95 2.63
CA ASP A 211 -14.46 -15.95 1.67
C ASP A 211 -13.37 -15.02 1.14
N ASN A 212 -12.26 -14.89 1.89
CA ASN A 212 -11.03 -14.26 1.39
C ASN A 212 -10.12 -15.26 0.67
N GLY A 213 -10.60 -16.51 0.48
CA GLY A 213 -9.83 -17.65 0.05
C GLY A 213 -9.10 -18.31 1.22
N PRO A 214 -8.99 -19.67 1.23
CA PRO A 214 -8.33 -20.40 2.31
C PRO A 214 -6.80 -20.30 2.29
N GLY A 215 -6.22 -19.43 1.49
CA GLY A 215 -4.78 -19.31 1.31
C GLY A 215 -4.24 -17.89 1.43
N ALA A 216 -2.97 -17.78 1.18
CA ALA A 216 -2.29 -16.51 1.01
C ALA A 216 -1.65 -16.44 -0.38
N MET A 217 -1.55 -15.24 -0.92
CA MET A 217 -0.75 -14.99 -2.11
C MET A 217 0.68 -14.64 -1.71
N SER A 218 1.61 -14.82 -2.62
CA SER A 218 2.97 -14.30 -2.45
C SER A 218 2.98 -12.78 -2.52
N VAL A 219 3.96 -12.18 -1.87
CA VAL A 219 4.18 -10.73 -1.97
C VAL A 219 4.43 -10.29 -3.42
N ASP A 220 5.02 -11.15 -4.23
CA ASP A 220 5.25 -10.87 -5.66
C ASP A 220 3.95 -10.82 -6.47
N ALA A 221 2.99 -11.71 -6.18
CA ALA A 221 1.69 -11.69 -6.84
C ALA A 221 0.89 -10.44 -6.44
N ALA A 222 0.94 -10.06 -5.16
CA ALA A 222 0.33 -8.83 -4.67
C ALA A 222 0.96 -7.58 -5.32
N ALA A 223 2.28 -7.55 -5.44
CA ALA A 223 3.02 -6.50 -6.13
C ALA A 223 2.63 -6.39 -7.61
N ALA A 224 2.55 -7.52 -8.31
CA ALA A 224 2.11 -7.55 -9.71
C ALA A 224 0.69 -6.98 -9.88
N ALA A 225 -0.24 -7.27 -8.96
CA ALA A 225 -1.56 -6.66 -8.97
C ALA A 225 -1.52 -5.14 -8.79
N VAL A 226 -0.65 -4.63 -7.91
CA VAL A 226 -0.44 -3.18 -7.74
C VAL A 226 0.12 -2.55 -9.01
N LEU A 227 1.08 -3.19 -9.65
CA LEU A 227 1.72 -2.67 -10.86
C LEU A 227 0.80 -2.72 -12.09
N SER A 228 -0.20 -3.61 -12.12
CA SER A 228 -1.12 -3.75 -13.26
C SER A 228 -1.91 -2.48 -13.57
N VAL A 229 -2.10 -1.59 -12.60
CA VAL A 229 -2.79 -0.32 -12.79
C VAL A 229 -1.88 0.80 -13.30
N LEU A 230 -0.55 0.62 -13.27
CA LEU A 230 0.42 1.64 -13.70
C LEU A 230 0.63 1.66 -15.21
N ASP A 231 0.41 0.52 -15.87
CA ASP A 231 0.58 0.33 -17.33
C ASP A 231 -0.77 0.33 -18.08
N ALA A 232 -1.86 0.57 -17.37
CA ALA A 232 -3.17 0.50 -17.98
C ALA A 232 -3.48 1.76 -18.80
N ASP A 233 -3.82 1.57 -20.08
CA ASP A 233 -4.32 2.64 -20.97
C ASP A 233 -5.75 3.11 -20.59
N ALA A 234 -6.38 2.42 -19.64
CA ALA A 234 -7.72 2.72 -19.14
C ALA A 234 -7.69 3.35 -17.74
N ASP A 235 -8.77 4.06 -17.38
CA ASP A 235 -8.98 4.54 -16.01
C ASP A 235 -9.41 3.37 -15.10
N VAL A 236 -8.41 2.59 -14.65
CA VAL A 236 -8.64 1.48 -13.72
C VAL A 236 -8.84 2.04 -12.31
N ARG A 237 -10.07 1.99 -11.82
CA ARG A 237 -10.47 2.59 -10.54
C ARG A 237 -10.35 1.66 -9.35
N PHE A 238 -10.58 0.37 -9.57
CA PHE A 238 -10.56 -0.63 -8.52
C PHE A 238 -10.07 -1.98 -9.06
N VAL A 239 -9.14 -2.58 -8.34
CA VAL A 239 -8.66 -3.96 -8.57
C VAL A 239 -8.80 -4.72 -7.26
N LEU A 240 -9.34 -5.93 -7.34
CA LEU A 240 -9.38 -6.88 -6.23
C LEU A 240 -8.43 -8.04 -6.57
N ALA A 241 -7.39 -8.19 -5.74
CA ALA A 241 -6.41 -9.27 -5.83
C ALA A 241 -6.55 -10.17 -4.60
N ALA A 242 -7.09 -11.36 -4.80
CA ALA A 242 -7.28 -12.36 -3.76
C ALA A 242 -6.40 -13.59 -4.03
N PRO A 243 -6.09 -14.39 -2.99
CA PRO A 243 -5.44 -15.68 -3.19
C PRO A 243 -6.18 -16.55 -4.19
N PRO A 244 -5.49 -17.38 -5.00
CA PRO A 244 -6.15 -18.32 -5.89
C PRO A 244 -7.08 -19.28 -5.12
N PRO A 245 -8.23 -19.66 -5.71
CA PRO A 245 -9.08 -20.68 -5.10
C PRO A 245 -8.31 -21.98 -4.83
N GLY A 246 -8.44 -22.52 -3.61
CA GLY A 246 -7.77 -23.77 -3.21
C GLY A 246 -6.31 -23.61 -2.78
N SER A 247 -5.74 -22.39 -2.74
CA SER A 247 -4.44 -22.17 -2.11
C SER A 247 -4.53 -22.44 -0.60
N THR A 248 -3.61 -23.23 -0.08
CA THR A 248 -3.47 -23.54 1.36
C THR A 248 -2.27 -22.78 1.94
N PHE A 249 -2.29 -22.56 3.25
CA PHE A 249 -1.07 -22.19 3.99
C PHE A 249 -0.25 -23.48 4.13
N ASP A 250 0.80 -23.65 3.35
CA ASP A 250 1.83 -24.66 3.58
C ASP A 250 2.95 -24.09 4.47
#